data_85fcb134fef8a8663af34fcda41142f5
#
_entry.id   85fcb134fef8a8663af34fcda41142f5
#
_cell.length_a   1.000
_cell.length_b   1.000
_cell.length_c   1.000
_cell.angle_alpha   90.00
_cell.angle_beta   90.00
_cell.angle_gamma   90.00
#
_symmetry.space_group_name_H-M   'P 1'
#
loop_
_entity.id
_entity.type
_entity.pdbx_description
1 polymer ?
#
loop_
_entity_poly.entity_id
_entity_poly.type
_entity_poly.pdbx_seq_one_letter_code
_entity_poly.pdbx_strand_id
1 'polypeptide(L)'
;MPPADRQAPRAALDSGPKLGDKRARARDLGIHIGLLPSGDHDAITDVDGVSVGHATVREEGRLNTGVTVVLPHRGNPYRDKLPAALVVQNGYGKLVGATQLQELGELESAIALTATLNVHRVADALLDWLLELPGNEDVRSANVVVGETNDGRLSDIRARAVGPEHVTAAIASASMGAVEVGAVGAGAGTVCFGYKGGIGTSSRVIGGHTIGVLVQTNFGGQLNVR
;
A
#
# COMPACT_ATOMS: atom_id res chain seq x y z
N MET A 1 3.84 -53.75 -15.34
CA MET A 1 2.94 -53.13 -14.34
C MET A 1 3.72 -52.02 -13.66
N PRO A 2 3.42 -50.75 -13.84
CA PRO A 2 3.97 -49.68 -13.02
C PRO A 2 3.23 -49.60 -11.65
N PRO A 3 3.90 -49.15 -10.57
CA PRO A 3 3.31 -49.11 -9.26
C PRO A 3 2.32 -47.95 -9.11
N ALA A 4 1.23 -48.26 -8.37
CA ALA A 4 0.14 -47.34 -8.09
C ALA A 4 0.56 -46.11 -7.30
N ASP A 5 0.13 -44.98 -7.81
CA ASP A 5 0.23 -43.64 -7.25
C ASP A 5 -0.53 -43.58 -5.91
N ARG A 6 0.20 -43.49 -4.81
CA ARG A 6 -0.40 -43.22 -3.48
C ARG A 6 -0.61 -41.72 -3.32
N GLN A 7 -1.78 -41.24 -3.69
CA GLN A 7 -2.22 -39.91 -3.30
C GLN A 7 -2.33 -39.84 -1.77
N ALA A 8 -1.49 -39.01 -1.17
CA ALA A 8 -1.65 -38.63 0.24
C ALA A 8 -2.98 -37.85 0.42
N PRO A 9 -3.71 -38.04 1.54
CA PRO A 9 -4.95 -37.34 1.79
C PRO A 9 -4.68 -35.84 1.83
N ARG A 10 -5.38 -35.07 0.98
CA ARG A 10 -5.45 -33.61 1.10
C ARG A 10 -6.07 -33.29 2.46
N ALA A 11 -5.27 -32.79 3.37
CA ALA A 11 -5.77 -32.15 4.57
C ALA A 11 -6.77 -31.08 4.14
N ALA A 12 -7.98 -31.14 4.65
CA ALA A 12 -8.99 -30.10 4.48
C ALA A 12 -8.39 -28.80 4.99
N LEU A 13 -8.21 -27.83 4.09
CA LEU A 13 -7.85 -26.47 4.45
C LEU A 13 -9.00 -25.97 5.34
N ASP A 14 -8.69 -25.83 6.62
CA ASP A 14 -9.56 -25.21 7.61
C ASP A 14 -10.08 -23.89 7.02
N SER A 15 -11.39 -23.72 7.04
CA SER A 15 -12.06 -22.50 6.61
C SER A 15 -11.57 -21.38 7.52
N GLY A 16 -10.57 -20.63 7.07
CA GLY A 16 -10.05 -19.50 7.81
C GLY A 16 -11.17 -18.53 8.26
N PRO A 17 -10.92 -17.72 9.28
CA PRO A 17 -11.93 -16.92 9.97
C PRO A 17 -12.81 -16.17 8.97
N LYS A 18 -14.12 -16.20 9.20
CA LYS A 18 -15.12 -15.55 8.36
C LYS A 18 -14.81 -14.06 8.22
N LEU A 19 -15.03 -13.52 7.02
CA LEU A 19 -14.93 -12.08 6.74
C LEU A 19 -15.75 -11.30 7.77
N GLY A 20 -15.09 -10.69 8.77
CA GLY A 20 -15.75 -9.99 9.89
C GLY A 20 -14.93 -9.99 11.18
N ASP A 21 -14.10 -11.01 11.42
CA ASP A 21 -13.21 -11.01 12.56
C ASP A 21 -11.99 -10.13 12.26
N LYS A 22 -11.85 -9.02 12.98
CA LYS A 22 -10.64 -8.21 12.95
C LYS A 22 -9.47 -9.11 13.35
N ARG A 23 -8.58 -9.37 12.41
CA ARG A 23 -7.35 -10.13 12.72
C ARG A 23 -6.54 -9.35 13.73
N ALA A 24 -6.12 -10.01 14.81
CA ALA A 24 -5.28 -9.42 15.82
C ALA A 24 -3.94 -8.96 15.19
N ARG A 25 -3.50 -7.77 15.54
CA ARG A 25 -2.15 -7.28 15.22
C ARG A 25 -1.14 -7.94 16.16
N ALA A 26 0.14 -7.92 15.80
CA ALA A 26 1.20 -8.47 16.65
C ALA A 26 1.14 -7.92 18.08
N ARG A 27 0.89 -6.62 18.24
CA ARG A 27 0.75 -5.97 19.55
C ARG A 27 -0.42 -6.49 20.37
N ASP A 28 -1.55 -6.82 19.73
CA ASP A 28 -2.75 -7.34 20.40
C ASP A 28 -2.49 -8.77 20.95
N LEU A 29 -1.48 -9.44 20.40
CA LEU A 29 -0.97 -10.73 20.85
C LEU A 29 0.19 -10.62 21.86
N GLY A 30 0.50 -9.40 22.32
CA GLY A 30 1.62 -9.15 23.23
C GLY A 30 3.00 -9.18 22.57
N ILE A 31 3.07 -9.22 21.24
CA ILE A 31 4.35 -9.19 20.49
C ILE A 31 4.74 -7.74 20.28
N HIS A 32 5.79 -7.31 20.97
CA HIS A 32 6.35 -5.96 20.84
C HIS A 32 7.67 -6.02 20.05
N ILE A 33 7.74 -5.28 18.94
CA ILE A 33 8.92 -5.23 18.08
C ILE A 33 9.64 -3.89 18.29
N GLY A 34 10.92 -4.01 18.71
CA GLY A 34 11.76 -2.83 18.99
C GLY A 34 11.61 -2.30 20.41
N LEU A 35 12.41 -1.26 20.71
CA LEU A 35 12.53 -0.67 22.06
C LEU A 35 11.83 0.68 22.20
N LEU A 36 11.55 1.35 21.09
CA LEU A 36 10.93 2.66 21.09
C LEU A 36 9.40 2.56 21.21
N PRO A 37 8.76 3.47 21.97
CA PRO A 37 7.31 3.50 22.05
C PRO A 37 6.68 3.82 20.69
N SER A 38 5.52 3.25 20.43
CA SER A 38 4.69 3.61 19.28
C SER A 38 3.83 4.85 19.59
N GLY A 39 3.31 5.52 18.55
CA GLY A 39 2.20 6.45 18.68
C GLY A 39 0.88 5.72 18.98
N ASP A 40 -0.21 6.48 19.07
CA ASP A 40 -1.53 6.02 19.54
C ASP A 40 -2.12 4.90 18.66
N HIS A 41 -1.93 5.01 17.35
CA HIS A 41 -2.45 4.04 16.37
C HIS A 41 -1.42 2.97 15.96
N ASP A 42 -0.14 3.13 16.36
CA ASP A 42 0.99 2.37 15.82
C ASP A 42 0.90 2.30 14.28
N ALA A 43 0.78 3.45 13.65
CA ALA A 43 0.53 3.59 12.22
C ALA A 43 1.24 4.83 11.66
N ILE A 44 1.41 4.87 10.33
CA ILE A 44 1.96 6.04 9.63
C ILE A 44 1.16 7.32 9.93
N THR A 45 -0.12 7.18 10.24
CA THR A 45 -1.05 8.27 10.58
C THR A 45 -0.82 8.88 11.96
N ASP A 46 0.10 8.34 12.77
CA ASP A 46 0.59 9.02 13.97
C ASP A 46 1.50 10.21 13.64
N VAL A 47 1.98 10.31 12.41
CA VAL A 47 2.61 11.53 11.89
C VAL A 47 1.52 12.54 11.57
N ASP A 48 1.56 13.70 12.22
CA ASP A 48 0.51 14.70 12.09
C ASP A 48 0.28 15.13 10.63
N GLY A 49 -0.98 15.20 10.23
CA GLY A 49 -1.41 15.54 8.89
C GLY A 49 -1.44 14.39 7.90
N VAL A 50 -0.74 13.28 8.17
CA VAL A 50 -0.75 12.11 7.27
C VAL A 50 -2.06 11.37 7.36
N SER A 51 -2.66 11.06 6.20
CA SER A 51 -3.83 10.20 6.11
C SER A 51 -3.67 9.11 5.08
N VAL A 52 -4.38 8.00 5.27
CA VAL A 52 -4.31 6.81 4.41
C VAL A 52 -5.72 6.37 4.04
N GLY A 53 -5.91 6.07 2.76
CA GLY A 53 -7.14 5.50 2.26
C GLY A 53 -6.92 4.33 1.31
N HIS A 54 -7.93 3.48 1.20
CA HIS A 54 -7.88 2.26 0.38
C HIS A 54 -9.12 2.12 -0.48
N ALA A 55 -8.94 1.62 -1.71
CA ALA A 55 -10.02 1.04 -2.48
C ALA A 55 -9.61 -0.37 -2.91
N THR A 56 -10.38 -1.36 -2.48
CA THR A 56 -10.10 -2.78 -2.76
C THR A 56 -11.06 -3.29 -3.82
N VAL A 57 -10.51 -3.95 -4.84
CA VAL A 57 -11.27 -4.59 -5.93
C VAL A 57 -11.20 -6.09 -5.75
N ARG A 58 -12.35 -6.73 -5.54
CA ARG A 58 -12.47 -8.18 -5.39
C ARG A 58 -13.55 -8.74 -6.28
N GLU A 59 -13.22 -9.85 -6.91
CA GLU A 59 -14.14 -10.74 -7.60
C GLU A 59 -13.69 -12.16 -7.28
N GLU A 60 -14.59 -12.97 -6.74
CA GLU A 60 -14.26 -14.32 -6.27
C GLU A 60 -13.61 -15.15 -7.38
N GLY A 61 -12.50 -15.81 -7.05
CA GLY A 61 -11.73 -16.63 -7.98
C GLY A 61 -10.99 -15.87 -9.08
N ARG A 62 -11.14 -14.53 -9.19
CA ARG A 62 -10.57 -13.75 -10.30
C ARG A 62 -9.77 -12.53 -9.87
N LEU A 63 -10.34 -11.64 -9.07
CA LEU A 63 -9.70 -10.37 -8.74
C LEU A 63 -9.42 -10.23 -7.24
N ASN A 64 -8.18 -9.88 -6.92
CA ASN A 64 -7.72 -9.43 -5.63
C ASN A 64 -6.68 -8.33 -5.86
N THR A 65 -7.10 -7.10 -5.98
CA THR A 65 -6.24 -5.96 -6.31
C THR A 65 -6.79 -4.69 -5.66
N GLY A 66 -6.17 -3.55 -5.91
CA GLY A 66 -6.66 -2.28 -5.42
C GLY A 66 -5.64 -1.17 -5.49
N VAL A 67 -5.97 -0.07 -4.83
CA VAL A 67 -5.10 1.09 -4.65
C VAL A 67 -5.10 1.53 -3.19
N THR A 68 -3.93 1.93 -2.72
CA THR A 68 -3.72 2.57 -1.41
C THR A 68 -3.15 3.95 -1.66
N VAL A 69 -3.73 4.98 -1.06
CA VAL A 69 -3.27 6.37 -1.19
C VAL A 69 -2.81 6.87 0.17
N VAL A 70 -1.65 7.51 0.20
CA VAL A 70 -1.13 8.25 1.35
C VAL A 70 -1.16 9.73 0.98
N LEU A 71 -1.95 10.51 1.71
CA LEU A 71 -1.93 11.97 1.66
C LEU A 71 -0.91 12.45 2.69
N PRO A 72 0.15 13.16 2.26
CA PRO A 72 1.29 13.46 3.13
C PRO A 72 0.99 14.56 4.16
N HIS A 73 -0.01 15.39 3.91
CA HIS A 73 -0.52 16.42 4.81
C HIS A 73 -1.92 16.87 4.38
N ARG A 74 -2.57 17.76 5.17
CA ARG A 74 -3.95 18.23 4.95
C ARG A 74 -4.08 19.30 3.87
N GLY A 75 -2.97 19.89 3.42
CA GLY A 75 -2.96 20.98 2.46
C GLY A 75 -2.87 20.51 1.01
N ASN A 76 -2.64 21.45 0.10
CA ASN A 76 -2.39 21.18 -1.30
C ASN A 76 -0.91 20.77 -1.48
N PRO A 77 -0.60 19.50 -1.77
CA PRO A 77 0.79 19.02 -1.80
C PRO A 77 1.62 19.64 -2.94
N TYR A 78 0.97 20.14 -3.97
CA TYR A 78 1.66 20.82 -5.06
C TYR A 78 2.15 22.22 -4.63
N ARG A 79 1.37 22.92 -3.79
CA ARG A 79 1.71 24.26 -3.29
C ARG A 79 2.63 24.19 -2.06
N ASP A 80 2.41 23.21 -1.22
CA ASP A 80 3.16 23.00 0.02
C ASP A 80 3.94 21.68 -0.08
N LYS A 81 5.00 21.69 -0.90
CA LYS A 81 5.85 20.52 -1.13
C LYS A 81 6.57 20.06 0.12
N LEU A 82 6.76 18.76 0.25
CA LEU A 82 7.51 18.17 1.34
C LEU A 82 8.90 17.72 0.89
N PRO A 83 9.93 17.86 1.74
CA PRO A 83 11.20 17.20 1.51
C PRO A 83 11.01 15.68 1.36
N ALA A 84 11.64 15.11 0.35
CA ALA A 84 11.52 13.69 0.05
C ALA A 84 12.84 13.09 -0.43
N ALA A 85 13.00 11.78 -0.24
CA ALA A 85 14.13 11.05 -0.78
C ALA A 85 13.66 9.68 -1.30
N LEU A 86 14.34 9.16 -2.30
CA LEU A 86 14.07 7.87 -2.90
C LEU A 86 15.29 6.97 -2.82
N VAL A 87 15.10 5.74 -2.33
CA VAL A 87 16.09 4.67 -2.38
C VAL A 87 15.52 3.51 -3.19
N VAL A 88 16.22 3.13 -4.26
CA VAL A 88 15.86 1.99 -5.11
C VAL A 88 16.78 0.83 -4.80
N GLN A 89 16.26 -0.23 -4.19
CA GLN A 89 17.01 -1.47 -3.94
C GLN A 89 16.75 -2.53 -5.03
N ASN A 90 15.60 -2.50 -5.67
CA ASN A 90 15.24 -3.33 -6.80
C ASN A 90 14.58 -2.48 -7.89
N GLY A 91 15.31 -2.19 -8.95
CA GLY A 91 14.89 -1.31 -10.03
C GLY A 91 14.05 -1.99 -11.12
N TYR A 92 13.67 -3.26 -10.96
CA TYR A 92 12.83 -3.95 -11.95
C TYR A 92 11.40 -3.39 -12.00
N GLY A 93 10.89 -2.93 -10.88
CA GLY A 93 9.57 -2.30 -10.78
C GLY A 93 9.51 -0.89 -11.38
N LYS A 94 8.35 -0.29 -11.27
CA LYS A 94 8.08 1.08 -11.71
C LYS A 94 7.84 1.97 -10.50
N LEU A 95 8.41 3.16 -10.52
CA LEU A 95 8.00 4.25 -9.65
C LEU A 95 7.82 5.49 -10.51
N VAL A 96 6.58 5.90 -10.74
CA VAL A 96 6.27 7.18 -11.40
C VAL A 96 6.67 8.30 -10.44
N GLY A 97 7.21 9.40 -10.96
CA GLY A 97 7.71 10.53 -10.15
C GLY A 97 9.13 10.34 -9.59
N ALA A 98 9.79 9.21 -9.87
CA ALA A 98 11.12 8.89 -9.35
C ALA A 98 12.18 9.96 -9.69
N THR A 99 12.15 10.49 -10.90
CA THR A 99 13.15 11.47 -11.38
C THR A 99 13.12 12.77 -10.57
N GLN A 100 11.92 13.29 -10.28
CA GLN A 100 11.79 14.49 -9.45
C GLN A 100 12.23 14.24 -8.01
N LEU A 101 11.80 13.11 -7.41
CA LEU A 101 12.22 12.76 -6.05
C LEU A 101 13.73 12.66 -5.93
N GLN A 102 14.42 12.10 -6.94
CA GLN A 102 15.88 11.97 -6.95
C GLN A 102 16.60 13.28 -7.24
N GLU A 103 16.08 14.07 -8.18
CA GLU A 103 16.75 15.29 -8.66
C GLU A 103 16.48 16.47 -7.73
N LEU A 104 15.25 16.68 -7.32
CA LEU A 104 14.84 17.87 -6.54
C LEU A 104 14.68 17.58 -5.05
N GLY A 105 14.52 16.32 -4.65
CA GLY A 105 14.28 15.97 -3.25
C GLY A 105 12.95 16.49 -2.70
N GLU A 106 11.94 16.64 -3.57
CA GLU A 106 10.62 17.19 -3.22
C GLU A 106 9.50 16.26 -3.63
N LEU A 107 8.49 16.15 -2.77
CA LEU A 107 7.21 15.49 -3.04
C LEU A 107 6.13 16.56 -3.22
N GLU A 108 5.46 16.55 -4.38
CA GLU A 108 4.42 17.52 -4.74
C GLU A 108 3.04 16.89 -4.99
N SER A 109 2.87 15.64 -4.60
CA SER A 109 1.61 14.90 -4.78
C SER A 109 1.30 13.99 -3.60
N ALA A 110 0.12 13.38 -3.61
CA ALA A 110 -0.10 12.17 -2.84
C ALA A 110 0.78 11.03 -3.37
N ILE A 111 0.98 9.98 -2.54
CA ILE A 111 1.64 8.75 -2.94
C ILE A 111 0.57 7.67 -3.12
N ALA A 112 0.50 7.07 -4.29
CA ALA A 112 -0.37 5.93 -4.54
C ALA A 112 0.45 4.64 -4.71
N LEU A 113 -0.11 3.54 -4.22
CA LEU A 113 0.42 2.18 -4.38
C LEU A 113 -0.63 1.34 -5.08
N THR A 114 -0.24 0.49 -6.05
CA THR A 114 -1.17 -0.34 -6.80
C THR A 114 -0.48 -1.56 -7.42
N ALA A 115 -1.20 -2.33 -8.24
CA ALA A 115 -0.64 -3.42 -9.04
C ALA A 115 0.14 -2.89 -10.25
N THR A 116 1.22 -3.57 -10.63
CA THR A 116 2.18 -3.14 -11.66
C THR A 116 1.54 -2.72 -13.00
N LEU A 117 0.53 -3.43 -13.49
CA LEU A 117 -0.13 -3.08 -14.75
C LEU A 117 -1.15 -1.94 -14.63
N ASN A 118 -1.45 -1.47 -13.42
CA ASN A 118 -2.35 -0.35 -13.17
C ASN A 118 -1.61 0.98 -12.95
N VAL A 119 -0.30 0.97 -12.78
CA VAL A 119 0.51 2.16 -12.40
C VAL A 119 0.16 3.39 -13.23
N HIS A 120 0.15 3.28 -14.56
CA HIS A 120 -0.09 4.43 -15.43
C HIS A 120 -1.54 4.95 -15.36
N ARG A 121 -2.52 4.06 -15.15
CA ARG A 121 -3.93 4.47 -14.96
C ARG A 121 -4.14 5.18 -13.63
N VAL A 122 -3.46 4.70 -12.59
CA VAL A 122 -3.50 5.33 -11.26
C VAL A 122 -2.76 6.66 -11.27
N ALA A 123 -1.66 6.76 -12.02
CA ALA A 123 -0.90 8.00 -12.16
C ALA A 123 -1.72 9.08 -12.88
N ASP A 124 -2.41 8.72 -13.96
CA ASP A 124 -3.31 9.61 -14.70
C ASP A 124 -4.43 10.13 -13.79
N ALA A 125 -5.12 9.24 -13.09
CA ALA A 125 -6.19 9.61 -12.17
C ALA A 125 -5.70 10.44 -10.95
N LEU A 126 -4.48 10.18 -10.49
CA LEU A 126 -3.90 10.97 -9.40
C LEU A 126 -3.50 12.37 -9.88
N LEU A 127 -3.08 12.49 -11.15
CA LEU A 127 -2.82 13.78 -11.79
C LEU A 127 -4.11 14.59 -11.96
N ASP A 128 -5.19 13.97 -12.43
CA ASP A 128 -6.50 14.61 -12.52
C ASP A 128 -6.93 15.18 -11.16
N TRP A 129 -6.88 14.35 -10.11
CA TRP A 129 -7.18 14.82 -8.75
C TRP A 129 -6.31 16.00 -8.32
N LEU A 130 -5.01 15.96 -8.60
CA LEU A 130 -4.08 17.03 -8.22
C LEU A 130 -4.41 18.34 -8.94
N LEU A 131 -4.74 18.26 -10.22
CA LEU A 131 -5.10 19.44 -11.03
C LEU A 131 -6.44 20.07 -10.61
N GLU A 132 -7.36 19.27 -10.07
CA GLU A 132 -8.66 19.72 -9.56
C GLU A 132 -8.57 20.35 -8.16
N LEU A 133 -7.43 20.26 -7.47
CA LEU A 133 -7.28 20.89 -6.16
C LEU A 133 -7.39 22.41 -6.27
N PRO A 134 -8.14 23.06 -5.36
CA PRO A 134 -8.22 24.51 -5.32
C PRO A 134 -6.85 25.17 -5.27
N GLY A 135 -6.64 26.14 -6.11
CA GLY A 135 -5.36 26.85 -6.24
C GLY A 135 -4.39 26.23 -7.24
N ASN A 136 -4.78 25.19 -8.00
CA ASN A 136 -3.95 24.55 -9.04
C ASN A 136 -4.38 24.92 -10.47
N GLU A 137 -5.20 25.91 -10.66
CA GLU A 137 -5.77 26.32 -11.98
C GLU A 137 -4.68 26.76 -12.98
N ASP A 138 -3.53 27.21 -12.50
CA ASP A 138 -2.38 27.64 -13.29
C ASP A 138 -1.31 26.57 -13.51
N VAL A 139 -1.47 25.37 -12.93
CA VAL A 139 -0.50 24.25 -13.05
C VAL A 139 -0.36 23.83 -14.51
N ARG A 140 0.88 23.73 -14.98
CA ARG A 140 1.23 23.33 -16.36
C ARG A 140 2.14 22.09 -16.41
N SER A 141 2.66 21.67 -15.26
CA SER A 141 3.47 20.47 -15.10
C SER A 141 3.37 19.99 -13.67
N ALA A 142 3.21 18.69 -13.46
CA ALA A 142 3.21 18.09 -12.14
C ALA A 142 3.71 16.65 -12.22
N ASN A 143 4.32 16.16 -11.13
CA ASN A 143 4.82 14.79 -11.01
C ASN A 143 4.11 14.09 -9.86
N VAL A 144 3.25 13.15 -10.19
CA VAL A 144 2.60 12.30 -9.20
C VAL A 144 3.49 11.11 -8.86
N VAL A 145 3.34 10.57 -7.66
CA VAL A 145 4.13 9.43 -7.18
C VAL A 145 3.27 8.18 -7.10
N VAL A 146 3.61 7.16 -7.91
CA VAL A 146 2.90 5.87 -7.90
C VAL A 146 3.90 4.73 -7.88
N GLY A 147 3.87 3.98 -6.77
CA GLY A 147 4.63 2.74 -6.58
C GLY A 147 3.79 1.49 -6.87
N GLU A 148 4.47 0.33 -6.97
CA GLU A 148 3.81 -0.88 -7.42
C GLU A 148 4.30 -2.17 -6.77
N THR A 149 3.44 -3.17 -6.82
CA THR A 149 3.80 -4.57 -6.65
C THR A 149 3.12 -5.45 -7.70
N ASN A 150 3.58 -6.69 -7.86
CA ASN A 150 2.95 -7.65 -8.76
C ASN A 150 1.99 -8.56 -7.97
N ASP A 151 0.69 -8.42 -8.19
CA ASP A 151 -0.36 -9.22 -7.57
C ASP A 151 -0.87 -10.38 -8.44
N GLY A 152 -0.23 -10.62 -9.59
CA GLY A 152 -0.65 -11.61 -10.59
C GLY A 152 -0.65 -13.07 -10.13
N ARG A 153 -0.17 -13.35 -8.90
CA ARG A 153 -0.29 -14.70 -8.32
C ARG A 153 -1.68 -14.99 -7.76
N LEU A 154 -2.37 -13.95 -7.28
CA LEU A 154 -3.69 -14.05 -6.63
C LEU A 154 -4.77 -13.26 -7.36
N SER A 155 -4.44 -12.60 -8.47
CA SER A 155 -5.35 -11.75 -9.24
C SER A 155 -5.12 -11.93 -10.74
N ASP A 156 -6.17 -11.81 -11.54
CA ASP A 156 -6.04 -11.60 -12.98
C ASP A 156 -5.50 -10.19 -13.23
N ILE A 157 -4.19 -10.07 -13.17
CA ILE A 157 -3.49 -8.78 -13.32
C ILE A 157 -3.73 -8.12 -14.69
N ARG A 158 -4.03 -8.92 -15.73
CA ARG A 158 -4.28 -8.41 -17.08
C ARG A 158 -5.64 -7.73 -17.22
N ALA A 159 -6.56 -8.00 -16.31
CA ALA A 159 -7.84 -7.29 -16.24
C ALA A 159 -7.66 -5.80 -15.98
N ARG A 160 -6.51 -5.39 -15.38
CA ARG A 160 -6.19 -4.00 -15.05
C ARG A 160 -7.38 -3.29 -14.37
N ALA A 161 -7.92 -3.94 -13.35
CA ALA A 161 -9.23 -3.64 -12.76
C ALA A 161 -9.26 -2.37 -11.90
N VAL A 162 -8.12 -1.74 -11.62
CA VAL A 162 -8.08 -0.45 -10.89
C VAL A 162 -8.19 0.70 -11.88
N GLY A 163 -9.22 1.54 -11.72
CA GLY A 163 -9.49 2.71 -12.54
C GLY A 163 -9.54 4.00 -11.71
N PRO A 164 -9.87 5.15 -12.36
CA PRO A 164 -9.94 6.46 -11.71
C PRO A 164 -10.91 6.49 -10.51
N GLU A 165 -12.04 5.81 -10.63
CA GLU A 165 -13.06 5.69 -9.58
C GLU A 165 -12.50 5.09 -8.28
N HIS A 166 -11.55 4.17 -8.39
CA HIS A 166 -10.90 3.57 -7.23
C HIS A 166 -9.89 4.52 -6.57
N VAL A 167 -9.18 5.33 -7.36
CA VAL A 167 -8.28 6.37 -6.85
C VAL A 167 -9.08 7.42 -6.09
N THR A 168 -10.17 7.91 -6.69
CA THR A 168 -11.09 8.86 -6.06
C THR A 168 -11.67 8.30 -4.76
N ALA A 169 -12.12 7.03 -4.76
CA ALA A 169 -12.65 6.37 -3.57
C ALA A 169 -11.59 6.22 -2.47
N ALA A 170 -10.35 5.86 -2.82
CA ALA A 170 -9.26 5.75 -1.86
C ALA A 170 -8.93 7.11 -1.23
N ILE A 171 -8.87 8.18 -2.02
CA ILE A 171 -8.64 9.53 -1.52
C ILE A 171 -9.79 9.97 -0.61
N ALA A 172 -11.04 9.76 -1.01
CA ALA A 172 -12.21 10.13 -0.23
C ALA A 172 -12.33 9.36 1.09
N SER A 173 -11.81 8.13 1.15
CA SER A 173 -11.78 7.30 2.37
C SER A 173 -10.58 7.58 3.27
N ALA A 174 -9.64 8.44 2.84
CA ALA A 174 -8.42 8.68 3.61
C ALA A 174 -8.73 9.29 4.98
N SER A 175 -8.14 8.71 6.00
CA SER A 175 -8.32 9.14 7.39
C SER A 175 -6.99 9.18 8.15
N MET A 176 -6.95 9.99 9.21
CA MET A 176 -5.79 10.15 10.11
C MET A 176 -5.85 9.20 11.31
N GLY A 177 -6.84 8.31 11.36
CA GLY A 177 -7.01 7.33 12.44
C GLY A 177 -6.24 6.04 12.20
N ALA A 178 -6.71 4.96 12.82
CA ALA A 178 -6.15 3.64 12.62
C ALA A 178 -6.24 3.21 11.14
N VAL A 179 -5.12 2.79 10.58
CA VAL A 179 -5.03 2.32 9.19
C VAL A 179 -5.51 0.88 9.10
N GLU A 180 -6.38 0.57 8.15
CA GLU A 180 -6.73 -0.80 7.81
C GLU A 180 -5.52 -1.53 7.23
N VAL A 181 -5.23 -2.74 7.71
CA VAL A 181 -4.03 -3.51 7.35
C VAL A 181 -4.38 -4.88 6.78
N GLY A 182 -3.40 -5.50 6.13
CA GLY A 182 -3.55 -6.83 5.54
C GLY A 182 -4.00 -6.79 4.08
N ALA A 183 -5.00 -7.61 3.74
CA ALA A 183 -5.47 -7.79 2.36
C ALA A 183 -6.41 -6.66 1.91
N VAL A 184 -5.95 -5.42 1.94
CA VAL A 184 -6.74 -4.22 1.60
C VAL A 184 -6.00 -3.37 0.57
N GLY A 185 -6.74 -2.59 -0.21
CA GLY A 185 -6.18 -1.70 -1.21
C GLY A 185 -5.15 -2.39 -2.11
N ALA A 186 -4.00 -1.77 -2.28
CA ALA A 186 -2.89 -2.29 -3.06
C ALA A 186 -2.32 -3.63 -2.52
N GLY A 187 -2.55 -3.94 -1.24
CA GLY A 187 -2.12 -5.19 -0.61
C GLY A 187 -3.06 -6.38 -0.82
N ALA A 188 -4.21 -6.20 -1.48
CA ALA A 188 -5.23 -7.24 -1.59
C ALA A 188 -4.73 -8.53 -2.26
N GLY A 189 -3.91 -8.44 -3.32
CA GLY A 189 -3.43 -9.59 -4.09
C GLY A 189 -1.97 -9.96 -3.86
N THR A 190 -1.26 -9.32 -2.94
CA THR A 190 0.18 -9.52 -2.74
C THR A 190 0.52 -10.81 -1.96
N VAL A 191 1.72 -11.32 -2.19
CA VAL A 191 2.28 -12.50 -1.53
C VAL A 191 3.64 -12.14 -0.95
N CYS A 192 3.92 -12.55 0.29
CA CYS A 192 5.19 -12.29 0.96
C CYS A 192 5.69 -13.54 1.67
N PHE A 193 6.93 -13.95 1.39
CA PHE A 193 7.56 -15.17 1.92
C PHE A 193 6.73 -16.45 1.77
N GLY A 194 5.96 -16.57 0.69
CA GLY A 194 5.04 -17.69 0.44
C GLY A 194 3.69 -17.59 1.16
N TYR A 195 3.48 -16.61 2.01
CA TYR A 195 2.23 -16.32 2.70
C TYR A 195 1.46 -15.17 2.01
N LYS A 196 0.22 -14.95 2.44
CA LYS A 196 -0.55 -13.78 2.02
C LYS A 196 0.16 -12.51 2.50
N GLY A 197 0.55 -11.66 1.56
CA GLY A 197 1.07 -10.32 1.83
C GLY A 197 -0.04 -9.33 2.17
N GLY A 198 0.27 -8.03 2.14
CA GLY A 198 -0.72 -6.99 2.41
C GLY A 198 -0.10 -5.63 2.71
N ILE A 199 -0.96 -4.74 3.19
CA ILE A 199 -0.55 -3.47 3.77
C ILE A 199 -0.20 -3.70 5.24
N GLY A 200 0.94 -3.14 5.65
CA GLY A 200 1.36 -3.05 7.05
C GLY A 200 1.69 -1.62 7.40
N THR A 201 1.59 -1.28 8.68
CA THR A 201 1.95 0.05 9.17
C THR A 201 2.42 0.00 10.61
N SER A 202 3.26 0.93 10.98
CA SER A 202 3.75 1.12 12.36
C SER A 202 4.27 2.54 12.56
N SER A 203 4.41 2.95 13.80
CA SER A 203 5.07 4.20 14.17
C SER A 203 6.03 4.02 15.34
N ARG A 204 6.96 4.97 15.49
CA ARG A 204 7.82 5.09 16.66
C ARG A 204 7.99 6.55 17.06
N VAL A 205 8.01 6.79 18.36
CA VAL A 205 8.22 8.13 18.92
C VAL A 205 9.60 8.20 19.54
N ILE A 206 10.36 9.22 19.16
CA ILE A 206 11.71 9.46 19.68
C ILE A 206 12.00 10.97 19.73
N GLY A 207 12.44 11.48 20.89
CA GLY A 207 12.88 12.86 21.03
C GLY A 207 11.86 13.92 20.60
N GLY A 208 10.56 13.65 20.80
CA GLY A 208 9.47 14.54 20.39
C GLY A 208 9.10 14.45 18.91
N HIS A 209 9.72 13.55 18.15
CA HIS A 209 9.42 13.28 16.76
C HIS A 209 8.69 11.95 16.59
N THR A 210 7.80 11.87 15.60
CA THR A 210 7.12 10.64 15.21
C THR A 210 7.64 10.16 13.86
N ILE A 211 8.07 8.91 13.81
CA ILE A 211 8.43 8.21 12.56
C ILE A 211 7.30 7.25 12.22
N GLY A 212 6.66 7.46 11.09
CA GLY A 212 5.60 6.60 10.58
C GLY A 212 6.06 5.79 9.37
N VAL A 213 5.63 4.54 9.28
CA VAL A 213 5.97 3.62 8.18
C VAL A 213 4.70 2.96 7.66
N LEU A 214 4.57 2.92 6.33
CA LEU A 214 3.60 2.08 5.64
C LEU A 214 4.34 1.17 4.66
N VAL A 215 3.96 -0.11 4.64
CA VAL A 215 4.59 -1.12 3.79
C VAL A 215 3.53 -1.84 2.97
N GLN A 216 3.74 -1.92 1.67
CA GLN A 216 3.07 -2.87 0.79
C GLN A 216 4.01 -4.06 0.57
N THR A 217 3.66 -5.22 1.13
CA THR A 217 4.56 -6.39 1.08
C THR A 217 4.33 -7.22 -0.17
N ASN A 218 5.40 -7.48 -0.92
CA ASN A 218 5.41 -8.42 -2.05
C ASN A 218 6.85 -8.94 -2.25
N PHE A 219 7.25 -9.91 -1.44
CA PHE A 219 8.64 -10.34 -1.36
C PHE A 219 8.77 -11.86 -1.40
N GLY A 220 9.75 -12.37 -2.16
CA GLY A 220 10.11 -13.79 -2.20
C GLY A 220 10.98 -14.20 -1.02
N GLY A 221 11.27 -15.51 -0.91
CA GLY A 221 12.13 -16.09 0.12
C GLY A 221 11.38 -16.90 1.16
N GLN A 222 12.05 -17.21 2.26
CA GLN A 222 11.49 -17.93 3.41
C GLN A 222 11.47 -17.04 4.66
N LEU A 223 10.37 -17.09 5.39
CA LEU A 223 10.30 -16.47 6.71
C LEU A 223 10.97 -17.38 7.72
N ASN A 224 12.07 -16.92 8.30
CA ASN A 224 12.73 -17.60 9.43
C ASN A 224 12.32 -16.87 10.71
N VAL A 225 11.62 -17.59 11.59
CA VAL A 225 11.30 -17.12 12.94
C VAL A 225 12.31 -17.77 13.89
N ARG A 226 13.09 -16.96 14.58
CA ARG A 226 14.06 -17.41 15.59
C ARG A 226 13.52 -17.08 16.97
#